data_eb924af0a84295c3f7ee927e9df35695
#
_entry.id   eb924af0a84295c3f7ee927e9df35695
#
_cell.length_a   1.000
_cell.length_b   1.000
_cell.length_c   1.000
_cell.angle_alpha   90.00
_cell.angle_beta   90.00
_cell.angle_gamma   90.00
#
_symmetry.space_group_name_H-M   'P 1'
#
loop_
_entity.id
_entity.type
_entity.pdbx_description
1 polymer ?
#
loop_
_entity_poly.entity_id
_entity_poly.type
_entity_poly.pdbx_seq_one_letter_code
_entity_poly.pdbx_strand_id
1 'polypeptide(L)'
;MPEYRSKTSTHGRNMAGARALWRATGVMETDFGKPIIAIANSFTQFVPGHVHLHNMGQLVAREIEKAGGIAKEFNTIAIDDGIAMGHSGMLYSLPSRDLIADSIEYMVNAHCADALVCISNCDKITPGMLIAAMRLNIPTIFVSGGPMEAGKVIGVANIQPERRLDLIDAMIESADDNITDKQVEEVEQNACPTCGSCSGMFTANSMNCLTEALGLSLPGNGSYLATHAGRKELFLEAGRMIVEITKRYYEQDDETVLPRSIANKKAFENAMTMDIAMGGSTNTILHLLAVANEAGVDFKMADIDRLSRVVPCICKTAPNNHDYYMEDVHRAGGIFAILKELDKAGKLHTDVYTIHAPTLKDAIEKWDVTNPENTHAIERFKAAPGGVRTTQAFSQNRMWKTLDLDREKGCIRDVEHAYSQDGGLAVLFGNIAERGCVVKTAGVDESILKFTGRARVFESQEDAVEGILGNQIVAGDIVIIRYEGPKGGPGMQEMLYPTSYLKSKGLGKACALLTGGLFSGGTSGLSIGHASPEAAEGGAIGLVHEGDTIEIDIPNRSIHLVISDEELAARRAEMEARGSKAWKPENRDRYVSAALRAYGAMATSADKGAVRDVSQIER
;
A
#
# COMPACT_ATOMS: atom_id res chain seq x y z
N MET A 1 -12.61 -23.89 24.04
CA MET A 1 -13.50 -22.92 23.34
C MET A 1 -13.45 -21.60 24.09
N PRO A 2 -12.97 -20.53 23.48
CA PRO A 2 -12.98 -19.21 24.09
C PRO A 2 -14.43 -18.72 24.26
N GLU A 3 -14.65 -17.87 25.25
CA GLU A 3 -15.95 -17.20 25.38
C GLU A 3 -16.00 -15.94 24.53
N TYR A 4 -17.19 -15.55 24.04
CA TYR A 4 -17.38 -14.27 23.40
C TYR A 4 -16.90 -13.14 24.30
N ARG A 5 -16.06 -12.24 23.80
CA ARG A 5 -15.54 -11.07 24.53
C ARG A 5 -16.67 -10.15 24.96
N SER A 6 -17.70 -10.04 24.13
CA SER A 6 -18.90 -9.24 24.38
C SER A 6 -19.68 -9.65 25.62
N LYS A 7 -19.51 -10.89 26.12
CA LYS A 7 -20.11 -11.32 27.42
C LYS A 7 -19.71 -10.39 28.57
N THR A 8 -18.52 -9.78 28.52
CA THR A 8 -18.07 -8.82 29.54
C THR A 8 -19.05 -7.69 29.76
N SER A 9 -19.72 -7.19 28.73
CA SER A 9 -20.67 -6.06 28.80
C SER A 9 -22.12 -6.47 28.63
N THR A 10 -22.39 -7.71 28.18
CA THR A 10 -23.75 -8.18 27.88
C THR A 10 -24.33 -9.13 28.93
N HIS A 11 -23.51 -9.70 29.84
CA HIS A 11 -23.93 -10.70 30.82
C HIS A 11 -23.67 -10.26 32.26
N GLY A 12 -24.39 -10.91 33.18
CA GLY A 12 -24.24 -10.67 34.61
C GLY A 12 -25.05 -9.48 35.13
N ARG A 13 -25.50 -9.56 36.42
CA ARG A 13 -26.34 -8.53 37.04
C ARG A 13 -25.66 -7.17 37.16
N ASN A 14 -24.36 -7.17 37.40
CA ASN A 14 -23.51 -5.96 37.49
C ASN A 14 -23.40 -5.19 36.17
N MET A 15 -23.66 -5.84 35.03
CA MET A 15 -23.64 -5.22 33.72
C MET A 15 -25.01 -4.68 33.25
N ALA A 16 -25.95 -4.51 34.13
CA ALA A 16 -27.27 -3.96 33.82
C ALA A 16 -27.19 -2.55 33.19
N GLY A 17 -26.27 -1.69 33.67
CA GLY A 17 -26.01 -0.38 33.07
C GLY A 17 -25.49 -0.47 31.63
N ALA A 18 -24.52 -1.34 31.37
CA ALA A 18 -24.00 -1.56 29.99
C ALA A 18 -25.10 -2.08 29.05
N ARG A 19 -25.91 -3.05 29.50
CA ARG A 19 -27.05 -3.53 28.70
C ARG A 19 -28.10 -2.46 28.43
N ALA A 20 -28.35 -1.56 29.39
CA ALA A 20 -29.27 -0.44 29.16
C ALA A 20 -28.76 0.46 28.03
N LEU A 21 -27.43 0.73 27.97
CA LEU A 21 -26.81 1.49 26.90
C LEU A 21 -26.83 0.73 25.57
N TRP A 22 -26.55 -0.58 25.58
CA TRP A 22 -26.68 -1.41 24.37
C TRP A 22 -28.11 -1.37 23.81
N ARG A 23 -29.14 -1.41 24.66
CA ARG A 23 -30.54 -1.26 24.23
C ARG A 23 -30.79 0.12 23.60
N ALA A 24 -30.21 1.17 24.18
CA ALA A 24 -30.30 2.53 23.60
C ALA A 24 -29.64 2.67 22.23
N THR A 25 -28.71 1.75 21.88
CA THR A 25 -28.12 1.65 20.54
C THR A 25 -28.87 0.68 19.62
N GLY A 26 -30.07 0.20 20.00
CA GLY A 26 -30.93 -0.64 19.17
C GLY A 26 -30.74 -2.17 19.38
N VAL A 27 -29.94 -2.63 20.37
CA VAL A 27 -29.82 -4.06 20.67
C VAL A 27 -31.10 -4.54 21.36
N MET A 28 -31.75 -5.55 20.79
CA MET A 28 -32.99 -6.11 21.30
C MET A 28 -32.74 -7.21 22.34
N GLU A 29 -33.78 -7.60 23.10
CA GLU A 29 -33.68 -8.70 24.10
C GLU A 29 -33.20 -10.01 23.46
N THR A 30 -33.66 -10.30 22.24
CA THR A 30 -33.34 -11.52 21.48
C THR A 30 -31.93 -11.52 20.92
N ASP A 31 -31.19 -10.41 21.02
CA ASP A 31 -29.84 -10.28 20.46
C ASP A 31 -28.77 -10.59 21.51
N PHE A 32 -29.10 -10.45 22.82
CA PHE A 32 -28.13 -10.75 23.85
C PHE A 32 -27.73 -12.23 23.81
N GLY A 33 -26.41 -12.46 23.71
CA GLY A 33 -25.82 -13.79 23.49
C GLY A 33 -25.30 -14.03 22.07
N LYS A 34 -25.68 -13.19 21.10
CA LYS A 34 -25.05 -13.18 19.76
C LYS A 34 -23.70 -12.45 19.80
N PRO A 35 -22.77 -12.78 18.91
CA PRO A 35 -21.50 -12.06 18.82
C PRO A 35 -21.70 -10.60 18.38
N ILE A 36 -20.96 -9.67 18.99
CA ILE A 36 -20.90 -8.27 18.57
C ILE A 36 -19.75 -8.12 17.57
N ILE A 37 -20.08 -7.73 16.35
CA ILE A 37 -19.13 -7.57 15.26
C ILE A 37 -18.94 -6.09 14.97
N ALA A 38 -17.72 -5.60 15.17
CA ALA A 38 -17.32 -4.25 14.85
C ALA A 38 -17.12 -4.09 13.34
N ILE A 39 -17.58 -2.98 12.77
CA ILE A 39 -17.32 -2.59 11.38
C ILE A 39 -16.51 -1.29 11.44
N ALA A 40 -15.22 -1.37 11.17
CA ALA A 40 -14.36 -0.21 11.01
C ALA A 40 -14.47 0.29 9.57
N ASN A 41 -15.19 1.40 9.37
CA ASN A 41 -15.33 2.06 8.07
C ASN A 41 -14.40 3.26 8.00
N SER A 42 -13.82 3.53 6.85
CA SER A 42 -12.94 4.67 6.60
C SER A 42 -13.56 5.72 5.67
N PHE A 43 -14.89 5.80 5.64
CA PHE A 43 -15.59 6.81 4.86
C PHE A 43 -15.11 8.24 5.16
N THR A 44 -14.87 9.01 4.12
CA THR A 44 -14.65 10.46 4.17
C THR A 44 -14.97 11.09 2.81
N GLN A 45 -15.32 12.37 2.80
CA GLN A 45 -15.52 13.13 1.56
C GLN A 45 -14.23 13.71 0.98
N PHE A 46 -13.11 13.61 1.70
CA PHE A 46 -11.81 14.13 1.27
C PHE A 46 -11.03 13.20 0.32
N VAL A 47 -11.42 11.93 0.21
CA VAL A 47 -10.62 10.90 -0.49
C VAL A 47 -11.46 10.26 -1.60
N PRO A 48 -11.08 10.36 -2.89
CA PRO A 48 -11.82 9.73 -4.00
C PRO A 48 -12.06 8.23 -3.81
N GLY A 49 -11.10 7.54 -3.20
CA GLY A 49 -11.20 6.12 -2.84
C GLY A 49 -12.21 5.81 -1.74
N HIS A 50 -12.71 6.81 -1.01
CA HIS A 50 -13.53 6.64 0.19
C HIS A 50 -14.89 7.34 0.15
N VAL A 51 -15.12 8.28 -0.79
CA VAL A 51 -16.39 9.03 -0.89
C VAL A 51 -17.63 8.14 -1.02
N HIS A 52 -17.49 6.97 -1.62
CA HIS A 52 -18.55 6.01 -1.85
C HIS A 52 -18.74 5.01 -0.68
N LEU A 53 -17.86 5.02 0.34
CA LEU A 53 -17.92 4.06 1.45
C LEU A 53 -19.03 4.37 2.46
N HIS A 54 -19.68 5.53 2.37
CA HIS A 54 -20.69 6.01 3.33
C HIS A 54 -21.74 4.95 3.71
N ASN A 55 -22.27 4.22 2.73
CA ASN A 55 -23.32 3.23 2.97
C ASN A 55 -22.81 1.78 2.98
N MET A 56 -21.50 1.55 2.82
CA MET A 56 -20.95 0.20 2.69
C MET A 56 -20.99 -0.55 4.02
N GLY A 57 -20.74 0.13 5.13
CA GLY A 57 -20.89 -0.46 6.46
C GLY A 57 -22.31 -0.94 6.73
N GLN A 58 -23.32 -0.21 6.28
CA GLN A 58 -24.73 -0.61 6.42
C GLN A 58 -25.12 -1.79 5.52
N LEU A 59 -24.46 -1.98 4.38
CA LEU A 59 -24.63 -3.20 3.57
C LEU A 59 -24.10 -4.42 4.32
N VAL A 60 -22.90 -4.31 4.87
CA VAL A 60 -22.27 -5.36 5.67
C VAL A 60 -23.08 -5.64 6.95
N ALA A 61 -23.51 -4.59 7.65
CA ALA A 61 -24.29 -4.69 8.90
C ALA A 61 -25.57 -5.54 8.72
N ARG A 62 -26.32 -5.29 7.64
CA ARG A 62 -27.54 -6.05 7.32
C ARG A 62 -27.28 -7.54 7.11
N GLU A 63 -26.15 -7.91 6.48
CA GLU A 63 -25.81 -9.32 6.29
C GLU A 63 -25.31 -9.97 7.57
N ILE A 64 -24.57 -9.24 8.41
CA ILE A 64 -24.20 -9.70 9.75
C ILE A 64 -25.44 -10.00 10.59
N GLU A 65 -26.43 -9.11 10.60
CA GLU A 65 -27.66 -9.28 11.37
C GLU A 65 -28.49 -10.48 10.85
N LYS A 66 -28.61 -10.64 9.54
CA LYS A 66 -29.25 -11.82 8.92
C LYS A 66 -28.54 -13.13 9.27
N ALA A 67 -27.21 -13.12 9.36
CA ALA A 67 -26.39 -14.28 9.72
C ALA A 67 -26.39 -14.58 11.24
N GLY A 68 -27.00 -13.71 12.06
CA GLY A 68 -27.16 -13.90 13.50
C GLY A 68 -26.08 -13.24 14.35
N GLY A 69 -25.43 -12.20 13.88
CA GLY A 69 -24.55 -11.32 14.65
C GLY A 69 -25.22 -10.00 15.04
N ILE A 70 -24.56 -9.19 15.86
CA ILE A 70 -24.90 -7.80 16.17
C ILE A 70 -23.86 -6.91 15.50
N ALA A 71 -24.26 -6.12 14.52
CA ALA A 71 -23.35 -5.21 13.83
C ALA A 71 -23.25 -3.86 14.55
N LYS A 72 -22.02 -3.36 14.72
CA LYS A 72 -21.74 -2.01 15.26
C LYS A 72 -20.68 -1.33 14.41
N GLU A 73 -21.11 -0.31 13.65
CA GLU A 73 -20.24 0.46 12.78
C GLU A 73 -19.67 1.68 13.51
N PHE A 74 -18.40 1.98 13.20
CA PHE A 74 -17.74 3.23 13.55
C PHE A 74 -16.79 3.64 12.43
N ASN A 75 -16.42 4.93 12.37
CA ASN A 75 -15.49 5.45 11.39
C ASN A 75 -14.11 5.70 11.99
N THR A 76 -13.08 5.39 11.20
CA THR A 76 -11.73 5.94 11.37
C THR A 76 -11.48 7.05 10.34
N ILE A 77 -10.36 7.76 10.48
CA ILE A 77 -9.94 8.78 9.52
C ILE A 77 -9.36 8.15 8.24
N ALA A 78 -9.31 8.94 7.17
CA ALA A 78 -8.54 8.64 5.98
C ALA A 78 -7.95 9.93 5.42
N ILE A 79 -6.67 9.90 5.03
CA ILE A 79 -5.97 10.99 4.35
C ILE A 79 -5.75 10.56 2.90
N ASP A 80 -5.93 11.51 1.97
CA ASP A 80 -5.60 11.29 0.56
C ASP A 80 -4.16 11.68 0.29
N ASP A 81 -3.34 10.70 -0.07
CA ASP A 81 -1.93 10.93 -0.35
C ASP A 81 -1.74 11.79 -1.62
N GLY A 82 -2.57 11.60 -2.64
CA GLY A 82 -2.50 12.37 -3.88
C GLY A 82 -2.79 13.85 -3.67
N ILE A 83 -3.83 14.18 -2.88
CA ILE A 83 -4.18 15.57 -2.54
C ILE A 83 -3.16 16.19 -1.58
N ALA A 84 -2.60 15.42 -0.66
CA ALA A 84 -1.61 15.89 0.31
C ALA A 84 -0.20 16.01 -0.27
N MET A 85 0.06 15.37 -1.42
CA MET A 85 1.39 15.28 -2.02
C MET A 85 1.91 16.64 -2.52
N GLY A 86 3.22 16.86 -2.33
CA GLY A 86 3.88 18.10 -2.78
C GLY A 86 3.76 19.30 -1.82
N HIS A 87 3.14 19.13 -0.65
CA HIS A 87 3.08 20.15 0.38
C HIS A 87 3.11 19.52 1.79
N SER A 88 3.20 20.36 2.83
CA SER A 88 3.35 19.91 4.23
C SER A 88 2.24 19.01 4.76
N GLY A 89 1.09 18.95 4.09
CA GLY A 89 0.01 18.00 4.39
C GLY A 89 0.44 16.54 4.31
N MET A 90 1.41 16.24 3.43
CA MET A 90 1.89 14.87 3.23
C MET A 90 2.61 14.29 4.46
N LEU A 91 3.13 15.13 5.34
CA LEU A 91 3.74 14.70 6.60
C LEU A 91 2.76 13.98 7.53
N TYR A 92 1.47 14.19 7.39
CA TYR A 92 0.42 13.58 8.21
C TYR A 92 -0.03 12.21 7.68
N SER A 93 0.30 11.86 6.45
CA SER A 93 -0.17 10.63 5.82
C SER A 93 0.33 9.38 6.56
N LEU A 94 1.64 9.12 6.61
CA LEU A 94 2.16 7.92 7.28
C LEU A 94 1.82 7.85 8.78
N PRO A 95 1.92 8.92 9.57
CA PRO A 95 1.50 8.89 10.96
C PRO A 95 0.03 8.51 11.17
N SER A 96 -0.84 8.81 10.20
CA SER A 96 -2.26 8.41 10.25
C SER A 96 -2.45 6.89 10.26
N ARG A 97 -1.54 6.11 9.68
CA ARG A 97 -1.55 4.64 9.71
C ARG A 97 -1.62 4.11 11.13
N ASP A 98 -0.73 4.59 11.99
CA ASP A 98 -0.67 4.19 13.41
C ASP A 98 -1.87 4.73 14.19
N LEU A 99 -2.34 5.94 13.88
CA LEU A 99 -3.53 6.51 14.50
C LEU A 99 -4.81 5.72 14.14
N ILE A 100 -4.92 5.27 12.89
CA ILE A 100 -6.01 4.40 12.44
C ILE A 100 -5.99 3.08 13.22
N ALA A 101 -4.81 2.45 13.35
CA ALA A 101 -4.65 1.23 14.12
C ALA A 101 -5.08 1.41 15.57
N ASP A 102 -4.62 2.48 16.23
CA ASP A 102 -5.00 2.82 17.59
C ASP A 102 -6.51 3.03 17.73
N SER A 103 -7.12 3.82 16.83
CA SER A 103 -8.55 4.12 16.92
C SER A 103 -9.42 2.85 16.86
N ILE A 104 -9.03 1.88 16.03
CA ILE A 104 -9.71 0.59 15.94
C ILE A 104 -9.49 -0.24 17.21
N GLU A 105 -8.25 -0.30 17.69
CA GLU A 105 -7.91 -0.99 18.92
C GLU A 105 -8.68 -0.44 20.12
N TYR A 106 -8.77 0.89 20.28
CA TYR A 106 -9.57 1.56 21.31
C TYR A 106 -11.05 1.16 21.23
N MET A 107 -11.65 1.27 20.05
CA MET A 107 -13.08 0.97 19.88
C MET A 107 -13.40 -0.50 20.17
N VAL A 108 -12.63 -1.41 19.61
CA VAL A 108 -12.85 -2.85 19.73
C VAL A 108 -12.60 -3.35 21.16
N ASN A 109 -11.53 -2.88 21.82
CA ASN A 109 -11.21 -3.30 23.18
C ASN A 109 -12.15 -2.67 24.21
N ALA A 110 -12.46 -1.37 24.11
CA ALA A 110 -13.35 -0.70 25.05
C ALA A 110 -14.77 -1.28 25.02
N HIS A 111 -15.26 -1.72 23.87
CA HIS A 111 -16.60 -2.27 23.71
C HIS A 111 -16.63 -3.80 23.66
N CYS A 112 -15.47 -4.45 23.81
CA CYS A 112 -15.31 -5.91 23.81
C CYS A 112 -15.96 -6.59 22.59
N ALA A 113 -15.78 -6.04 21.38
CA ALA A 113 -16.30 -6.67 20.18
C ALA A 113 -15.60 -8.02 19.91
N ASP A 114 -16.34 -8.96 19.34
CA ASP A 114 -15.90 -10.35 19.15
C ASP A 114 -15.17 -10.55 17.82
N ALA A 115 -15.48 -9.72 16.81
CA ALA A 115 -14.89 -9.80 15.48
C ALA A 115 -14.86 -8.43 14.81
N LEU A 116 -14.15 -8.32 13.69
CA LEU A 116 -13.89 -7.07 13.01
C LEU A 116 -14.07 -7.20 11.49
N VAL A 117 -14.82 -6.28 10.89
CA VAL A 117 -14.81 -6.03 9.43
C VAL A 117 -14.05 -4.74 9.18
N CYS A 118 -13.08 -4.78 8.28
CA CYS A 118 -12.28 -3.64 7.86
C CYS A 118 -12.71 -3.18 6.47
N ILE A 119 -13.29 -1.96 6.39
CA ILE A 119 -13.66 -1.32 5.11
C ILE A 119 -12.65 -0.21 4.84
N SER A 120 -11.65 -0.53 4.02
CA SER A 120 -10.54 0.36 3.65
C SER A 120 -10.49 0.59 2.14
N ASN A 121 -9.60 1.43 1.66
CA ASN A 121 -9.29 1.50 0.22
C ASN A 121 -7.94 2.14 -0.09
N CYS A 122 -7.50 3.20 0.60
CA CYS A 122 -6.30 3.96 0.28
C CYS A 122 -5.06 3.60 1.10
N ASP A 123 -3.96 4.24 0.76
CA ASP A 123 -2.56 3.92 1.02
C ASP A 123 -2.22 3.55 2.46
N LYS A 124 -2.55 4.40 3.43
CA LYS A 124 -2.19 4.22 4.84
C LYS A 124 -3.30 3.58 5.65
N ILE A 125 -4.52 3.55 5.09
CA ILE A 125 -5.71 3.05 5.78
C ILE A 125 -5.70 1.52 5.83
N THR A 126 -5.47 0.87 4.68
CA THR A 126 -5.40 -0.61 4.63
C THR A 126 -4.30 -1.16 5.54
N PRO A 127 -3.05 -0.66 5.53
CA PRO A 127 -2.04 -1.15 6.45
C PRO A 127 -2.32 -0.76 7.91
N GLY A 128 -2.94 0.40 8.19
CA GLY A 128 -3.38 0.75 9.54
C GLY A 128 -4.40 -0.23 10.11
N MET A 129 -5.37 -0.64 9.30
CA MET A 129 -6.35 -1.68 9.67
C MET A 129 -5.70 -3.07 9.81
N LEU A 130 -4.70 -3.42 8.98
CA LEU A 130 -3.93 -4.66 9.13
C LEU A 130 -3.16 -4.69 10.46
N ILE A 131 -2.53 -3.60 10.85
CA ILE A 131 -1.86 -3.45 12.15
C ILE A 131 -2.87 -3.70 13.29
N ALA A 132 -4.05 -3.07 13.23
CA ALA A 132 -5.11 -3.29 14.23
C ALA A 132 -5.57 -4.75 14.28
N ALA A 133 -5.76 -5.40 13.13
CA ALA A 133 -6.15 -6.80 13.04
C ALA A 133 -5.11 -7.72 13.69
N MET A 134 -3.80 -7.45 13.49
CA MET A 134 -2.73 -8.21 14.12
C MET A 134 -2.65 -7.99 15.63
N ARG A 135 -2.84 -6.75 16.12
CA ARG A 135 -2.88 -6.45 17.56
C ARG A 135 -4.02 -7.16 18.27
N LEU A 136 -5.21 -7.04 17.71
CA LEU A 136 -6.44 -7.60 18.28
C LEU A 136 -6.50 -9.11 18.21
N ASN A 137 -6.02 -9.69 17.13
CA ASN A 137 -6.04 -11.13 16.82
C ASN A 137 -7.41 -11.80 17.10
N ILE A 138 -8.48 -11.18 16.66
CA ILE A 138 -9.86 -11.70 16.65
C ILE A 138 -10.28 -11.98 15.20
N PRO A 139 -11.31 -12.81 14.94
CA PRO A 139 -11.77 -13.04 13.58
C PRO A 139 -11.97 -11.74 12.81
N THR A 140 -11.31 -11.61 11.65
CA THR A 140 -11.28 -10.35 10.89
C THR A 140 -11.36 -10.62 9.40
N ILE A 141 -12.12 -9.79 8.67
CA ILE A 141 -12.19 -9.78 7.22
C ILE A 141 -11.99 -8.37 6.66
N PHE A 142 -11.28 -8.29 5.52
CA PHE A 142 -11.10 -7.06 4.77
C PHE A 142 -12.02 -7.03 3.55
N VAL A 143 -12.64 -5.88 3.30
CA VAL A 143 -13.36 -5.58 2.06
C VAL A 143 -13.08 -4.13 1.67
N SER A 144 -12.35 -3.94 0.57
CA SER A 144 -11.95 -2.60 0.12
C SER A 144 -13.00 -1.93 -0.77
N GLY A 145 -12.91 -0.61 -0.92
CA GLY A 145 -13.78 0.17 -1.82
C GLY A 145 -13.58 -0.14 -3.30
N GLY A 146 -12.42 -0.64 -3.69
CA GLY A 146 -12.03 -0.98 -5.05
C GLY A 146 -11.35 0.14 -5.83
N PRO A 147 -10.64 -0.20 -6.92
CA PRO A 147 -9.99 0.75 -7.80
C PRO A 147 -11.00 1.55 -8.64
N MET A 148 -10.60 2.77 -9.03
CA MET A 148 -11.31 3.55 -10.04
C MET A 148 -11.04 3.02 -11.46
N GLU A 149 -11.88 3.42 -12.40
CA GLU A 149 -11.62 3.19 -13.83
C GLU A 149 -10.45 4.04 -14.32
N ALA A 150 -9.72 3.57 -15.33
CA ALA A 150 -8.69 4.37 -15.99
C ALA A 150 -9.29 5.62 -16.64
N GLY A 151 -8.60 6.74 -16.52
CA GLY A 151 -8.96 7.97 -17.23
C GLY A 151 -8.84 7.81 -18.74
N LYS A 152 -9.59 8.63 -19.49
CA LYS A 152 -9.57 8.58 -20.96
C LYS A 152 -9.73 9.99 -21.54
N VAL A 153 -8.81 10.38 -22.43
CA VAL A 153 -9.06 11.51 -23.32
C VAL A 153 -9.62 10.96 -24.63
N ILE A 154 -10.84 11.37 -24.94
CA ILE A 154 -11.45 11.10 -26.24
C ILE A 154 -10.96 12.20 -27.17
N GLY A 155 -10.00 11.88 -28.06
CA GLY A 155 -9.25 12.83 -28.84
C GLY A 155 -10.11 13.87 -29.56
N VAL A 156 -9.69 15.13 -29.46
CA VAL A 156 -10.01 16.16 -30.44
C VAL A 156 -9.40 15.70 -31.76
N ALA A 157 -10.21 15.64 -32.81
CA ALA A 157 -9.84 15.16 -34.13
C ALA A 157 -8.41 15.55 -34.51
N ASN A 158 -7.55 14.55 -34.75
CA ASN A 158 -6.16 14.56 -35.24
C ASN A 158 -5.01 14.36 -34.21
N ILE A 159 -5.27 14.10 -32.94
CA ILE A 159 -4.20 13.74 -31.98
C ILE A 159 -4.54 12.37 -31.37
N GLN A 160 -3.82 11.35 -31.83
CA GLN A 160 -3.74 9.95 -31.36
C GLN A 160 -5.05 9.19 -30.98
N PRO A 161 -5.06 7.84 -31.13
CA PRO A 161 -6.16 7.01 -30.66
C PRO A 161 -6.33 7.19 -29.14
N GLU A 162 -7.54 6.94 -28.63
CA GLU A 162 -7.97 6.98 -27.24
C GLU A 162 -6.80 6.71 -26.27
N ARG A 163 -6.30 7.77 -25.57
CA ARG A 163 -5.22 7.65 -24.61
C ARG A 163 -5.84 7.39 -23.23
N ARG A 164 -5.38 6.35 -22.54
CA ARG A 164 -5.71 6.13 -21.14
C ARG A 164 -4.80 6.98 -20.25
N LEU A 165 -5.34 7.44 -19.12
CA LEU A 165 -4.70 8.38 -18.21
C LEU A 165 -4.82 7.92 -16.77
N ASP A 166 -3.90 8.42 -15.95
CA ASP A 166 -3.97 8.38 -14.49
C ASP A 166 -3.51 9.71 -13.86
N LEU A 167 -3.48 9.77 -12.53
CA LEU A 167 -3.04 10.93 -11.76
C LEU A 167 -1.63 11.40 -12.16
N ILE A 168 -0.73 10.46 -12.51
CA ILE A 168 0.67 10.77 -12.82
C ILE A 168 0.79 11.52 -14.13
N ASP A 169 -0.07 11.21 -15.11
CA ASP A 169 -0.11 11.95 -16.38
C ASP A 169 -0.43 13.43 -16.12
N ALA A 170 -1.40 13.74 -15.26
CA ALA A 170 -1.72 15.12 -14.91
C ALA A 170 -0.55 15.84 -14.24
N MET A 171 0.19 15.17 -13.36
CA MET A 171 1.37 15.74 -12.70
C MET A 171 2.54 15.97 -13.66
N ILE A 172 2.81 15.04 -14.57
CA ILE A 172 3.90 15.16 -15.54
C ILE A 172 3.60 16.28 -16.55
N GLU A 173 2.39 16.29 -17.09
CA GLU A 173 1.99 17.26 -18.10
C GLU A 173 1.88 18.69 -17.55
N SER A 174 1.51 18.85 -16.27
CA SER A 174 1.49 20.17 -15.63
C SER A 174 2.88 20.85 -15.52
N ALA A 175 3.95 20.07 -15.63
CA ALA A 175 5.33 20.56 -15.53
C ALA A 175 6.06 20.60 -16.88
N ASP A 176 5.39 20.27 -17.99
CA ASP A 176 5.97 20.31 -19.33
C ASP A 176 5.70 21.68 -19.98
N ASP A 177 6.75 22.47 -20.16
CA ASP A 177 6.68 23.81 -20.76
C ASP A 177 6.14 23.82 -22.20
N ASN A 178 6.04 22.67 -22.87
CA ASN A 178 5.52 22.53 -24.24
C ASN A 178 4.01 22.26 -24.27
N ILE A 179 3.38 22.00 -23.13
CA ILE A 179 1.95 21.70 -22.99
C ILE A 179 1.22 22.98 -22.55
N THR A 180 0.13 23.31 -23.25
CA THR A 180 -0.68 24.49 -22.93
C THR A 180 -1.57 24.25 -21.72
N ASP A 181 -1.92 25.31 -20.97
CA ASP A 181 -2.84 25.25 -19.82
C ASP A 181 -4.16 24.53 -20.17
N LYS A 182 -4.66 24.72 -21.38
CA LYS A 182 -5.89 24.05 -21.86
C LYS A 182 -5.73 22.54 -21.99
N GLN A 183 -4.54 22.07 -22.40
CA GLN A 183 -4.26 20.63 -22.50
C GLN A 183 -4.10 20.03 -21.09
N VAL A 184 -3.45 20.75 -20.17
CA VAL A 184 -3.36 20.36 -18.76
C VAL A 184 -4.75 20.24 -18.14
N GLU A 185 -5.64 21.23 -18.37
CA GLU A 185 -7.03 21.20 -17.89
C GLU A 185 -7.80 20.00 -18.45
N GLU A 186 -7.59 19.63 -19.72
CA GLU A 186 -8.24 18.45 -20.33
C GLU A 186 -7.78 17.15 -19.66
N VAL A 187 -6.49 17.01 -19.37
CA VAL A 187 -5.94 15.83 -18.66
C VAL A 187 -6.47 15.80 -17.23
N GLU A 188 -6.42 16.91 -16.51
CA GLU A 188 -6.92 17.05 -15.13
C GLU A 188 -8.38 16.63 -15.00
N GLN A 189 -9.24 17.04 -15.95
CA GLN A 189 -10.65 16.70 -15.94
C GLN A 189 -10.92 15.21 -16.18
N ASN A 190 -10.00 14.47 -16.78
CA ASN A 190 -10.21 13.10 -17.23
C ASN A 190 -9.33 12.04 -16.53
N ALA A 191 -8.26 12.44 -15.85
CA ALA A 191 -7.29 11.50 -15.25
C ALA A 191 -7.90 10.61 -14.15
N CYS A 192 -8.86 11.14 -13.36
CA CYS A 192 -9.51 10.44 -12.26
C CYS A 192 -11.03 10.47 -12.42
N PRO A 193 -11.63 9.62 -13.29
CA PRO A 193 -13.01 9.77 -13.72
C PRO A 193 -14.06 9.26 -12.73
N THR A 194 -13.70 8.38 -11.80
CA THR A 194 -14.67 7.71 -10.92
C THR A 194 -14.26 7.72 -9.45
N CYS A 195 -15.18 7.34 -8.56
CA CYS A 195 -14.79 6.92 -7.21
C CYS A 195 -13.94 5.66 -7.28
N GLY A 196 -13.16 5.43 -6.24
CA GLY A 196 -12.24 4.31 -6.14
C GLY A 196 -10.82 4.76 -5.78
N SER A 197 -9.96 3.83 -5.40
CA SER A 197 -8.52 4.04 -5.29
C SER A 197 -7.91 4.27 -6.69
N CYS A 198 -6.61 4.46 -6.78
CA CYS A 198 -5.94 4.73 -8.06
C CYS A 198 -6.28 3.69 -9.15
N SER A 199 -6.26 4.08 -10.43
CA SER A 199 -6.52 3.17 -11.54
C SER A 199 -5.35 2.24 -11.88
N GLY A 200 -4.11 2.61 -11.50
CA GLY A 200 -2.89 1.83 -11.69
C GLY A 200 -2.43 1.09 -10.43
N MET A 201 -1.25 0.45 -10.51
CA MET A 201 -0.64 -0.28 -9.39
C MET A 201 0.18 0.67 -8.50
N PHE A 202 -0.51 1.55 -7.79
CA PHE A 202 0.03 2.42 -6.76
C PHE A 202 -0.13 1.75 -5.38
N THR A 203 0.26 2.44 -4.32
CA THR A 203 0.28 1.86 -2.97
C THR A 203 -1.09 1.36 -2.52
N ALA A 204 -2.17 2.13 -2.77
CA ALA A 204 -3.52 1.76 -2.41
C ALA A 204 -3.92 0.39 -2.98
N ASN A 205 -3.77 0.22 -4.29
CA ASN A 205 -4.12 -1.04 -4.95
C ASN A 205 -3.16 -2.17 -4.58
N SER A 206 -1.85 -1.89 -4.46
CA SER A 206 -0.88 -2.88 -3.98
C SER A 206 -1.29 -3.43 -2.62
N MET A 207 -1.65 -2.57 -1.65
CA MET A 207 -2.10 -3.02 -0.33
C MET A 207 -3.42 -3.77 -0.36
N ASN A 208 -4.40 -3.36 -1.20
CA ASN A 208 -5.66 -4.09 -1.35
C ASN A 208 -5.46 -5.48 -2.01
N CYS A 209 -4.52 -5.61 -2.95
CA CYS A 209 -4.10 -6.88 -3.53
C CYS A 209 -3.36 -7.76 -2.50
N LEU A 210 -2.52 -7.15 -1.66
CA LEU A 210 -1.80 -7.86 -0.59
C LEU A 210 -2.74 -8.48 0.44
N THR A 211 -3.90 -7.88 0.75
CA THR A 211 -4.88 -8.51 1.64
C THR A 211 -5.47 -9.80 1.08
N GLU A 212 -5.56 -9.93 -0.26
CA GLU A 212 -5.94 -11.20 -0.92
C GLU A 212 -4.83 -12.24 -0.79
N ALA A 213 -3.58 -11.86 -1.09
CA ALA A 213 -2.43 -12.76 -1.02
C ALA A 213 -2.11 -13.21 0.40
N LEU A 214 -2.38 -12.36 1.41
CA LEU A 214 -2.30 -12.71 2.84
C LEU A 214 -3.43 -13.65 3.27
N GLY A 215 -4.51 -13.80 2.48
CA GLY A 215 -5.64 -14.65 2.83
C GLY A 215 -6.69 -13.99 3.73
N LEU A 216 -6.69 -12.66 3.89
CA LEU A 216 -7.57 -11.90 4.78
C LEU A 216 -8.73 -11.20 4.07
N SER A 217 -8.83 -11.29 2.74
CA SER A 217 -9.93 -10.73 1.96
C SER A 217 -10.43 -11.71 0.90
N LEU A 218 -11.56 -11.36 0.28
CA LEU A 218 -12.20 -12.17 -0.75
C LEU A 218 -11.52 -11.95 -2.12
N PRO A 219 -11.50 -12.95 -3.00
CA PRO A 219 -10.97 -12.84 -4.35
C PRO A 219 -11.65 -11.75 -5.16
N GLY A 220 -10.84 -10.90 -5.80
CA GLY A 220 -11.28 -9.71 -6.50
C GLY A 220 -11.28 -8.43 -5.65
N ASN A 221 -10.93 -8.54 -4.36
CA ASN A 221 -10.89 -7.38 -3.46
C ASN A 221 -10.03 -6.24 -4.00
N GLY A 222 -8.82 -6.52 -4.49
CA GLY A 222 -7.88 -5.52 -4.98
C GLY A 222 -8.11 -5.08 -6.43
N SER A 223 -8.83 -5.85 -7.25
CA SER A 223 -8.93 -5.59 -8.70
C SER A 223 -10.33 -5.24 -9.22
N TYR A 224 -11.38 -5.59 -8.51
CA TYR A 224 -12.77 -5.33 -8.92
C TYR A 224 -13.07 -3.83 -8.82
N LEU A 225 -13.53 -3.19 -9.91
CA LEU A 225 -13.78 -1.75 -9.97
C LEU A 225 -14.85 -1.30 -8.97
N ALA A 226 -14.65 -0.14 -8.35
CA ALA A 226 -15.57 0.46 -7.37
C ALA A 226 -16.96 0.74 -7.97
N THR A 227 -16.99 1.13 -9.24
CA THR A 227 -18.23 1.46 -9.97
C THR A 227 -19.05 0.27 -10.40
N HIS A 228 -18.46 -0.94 -10.46
CA HIS A 228 -19.14 -2.10 -11.01
C HIS A 228 -20.14 -2.72 -10.02
N ALA A 229 -21.38 -3.00 -10.49
CA ALA A 229 -22.47 -3.52 -9.67
C ALA A 229 -22.13 -4.85 -8.96
N GLY A 230 -21.38 -5.72 -9.63
CA GLY A 230 -20.97 -7.01 -9.06
C GLY A 230 -20.06 -6.90 -7.84
N ARG A 231 -19.34 -5.78 -7.64
CA ARG A 231 -18.54 -5.56 -6.44
C ARG A 231 -19.36 -5.54 -5.17
N LYS A 232 -20.63 -5.16 -5.25
CA LYS A 232 -21.56 -5.18 -4.10
C LYS A 232 -21.57 -6.53 -3.40
N GLU A 233 -21.43 -7.63 -4.16
CA GLU A 233 -21.45 -8.98 -3.60
C GLU A 233 -20.28 -9.24 -2.65
N LEU A 234 -19.11 -8.61 -2.86
CA LEU A 234 -17.98 -8.73 -1.91
C LEU A 234 -18.35 -8.22 -0.52
N PHE A 235 -19.11 -7.11 -0.43
CA PHE A 235 -19.56 -6.56 0.87
C PHE A 235 -20.60 -7.47 1.53
N LEU A 236 -21.52 -8.03 0.74
CA LEU A 236 -22.54 -8.95 1.26
C LEU A 236 -21.89 -10.26 1.73
N GLU A 237 -20.98 -10.81 0.93
CA GLU A 237 -20.23 -12.02 1.26
C GLU A 237 -19.35 -11.84 2.51
N ALA A 238 -18.67 -10.68 2.65
CA ALA A 238 -17.91 -10.34 3.83
C ALA A 238 -18.77 -10.31 5.10
N GLY A 239 -19.98 -9.73 5.01
CA GLY A 239 -20.93 -9.69 6.13
C GLY A 239 -21.41 -11.08 6.57
N ARG A 240 -21.63 -12.01 5.65
CA ARG A 240 -21.97 -13.41 5.96
C ARG A 240 -20.78 -14.17 6.56
N MET A 241 -19.63 -14.04 5.91
CA MET A 241 -18.41 -14.77 6.27
C MET A 241 -17.87 -14.38 7.63
N ILE A 242 -17.92 -13.09 8.01
CA ILE A 242 -17.41 -12.70 9.32
C ILE A 242 -18.17 -13.38 10.46
N VAL A 243 -19.47 -13.58 10.32
CA VAL A 243 -20.28 -14.31 11.33
C VAL A 243 -19.88 -15.78 11.35
N GLU A 244 -19.66 -16.40 10.18
CA GLU A 244 -19.23 -17.80 10.08
C GLU A 244 -17.88 -18.03 10.77
N ILE A 245 -16.84 -17.25 10.42
CA ILE A 245 -15.50 -17.43 11.02
C ILE A 245 -15.49 -17.06 12.52
N THR A 246 -16.37 -16.13 12.94
CA THR A 246 -16.55 -15.82 14.37
C THR A 246 -17.07 -17.05 15.14
N LYS A 247 -18.10 -17.72 14.61
CA LYS A 247 -18.62 -18.94 15.23
C LYS A 247 -17.61 -20.08 15.19
N ARG A 248 -16.85 -20.23 14.10
CA ARG A 248 -15.76 -21.24 14.05
C ARG A 248 -14.77 -21.04 15.18
N TYR A 249 -14.33 -19.83 15.44
CA TYR A 249 -13.40 -19.55 16.53
C TYR A 249 -14.04 -19.77 17.91
N TYR A 250 -15.16 -19.11 18.21
CA TYR A 250 -15.72 -19.12 19.57
C TYR A 250 -16.51 -20.38 19.90
N GLU A 251 -17.18 -21.02 18.93
CA GLU A 251 -18.05 -22.18 19.16
C GLU A 251 -17.39 -23.52 18.79
N GLN A 252 -16.34 -23.51 17.95
CA GLN A 252 -15.67 -24.72 17.47
C GLN A 252 -14.19 -24.78 17.83
N ASP A 253 -13.66 -23.76 18.52
CA ASP A 253 -12.25 -23.65 18.94
C ASP A 253 -11.25 -23.65 17.76
N ASP A 254 -11.69 -23.08 16.62
CA ASP A 254 -10.91 -23.07 15.38
C ASP A 254 -10.06 -21.80 15.29
N GLU A 255 -8.80 -21.89 15.70
CA GLU A 255 -7.83 -20.78 15.64
C GLU A 255 -7.30 -20.51 14.21
N THR A 256 -7.58 -21.37 13.23
CA THR A 256 -7.09 -21.19 11.85
C THR A 256 -7.68 -19.95 11.17
N VAL A 257 -8.79 -19.42 11.68
CA VAL A 257 -9.47 -18.21 11.19
C VAL A 257 -8.94 -16.91 11.79
N LEU A 258 -8.00 -16.97 12.72
CA LEU A 258 -7.43 -15.78 13.37
C LEU A 258 -6.39 -15.10 12.46
N PRO A 259 -6.30 -13.76 12.47
CA PRO A 259 -5.35 -13.02 11.64
C PRO A 259 -3.91 -13.48 11.75
N ARG A 260 -3.40 -13.77 12.96
CA ARG A 260 -2.02 -14.23 13.14
C ARG A 260 -1.78 -15.68 12.70
N SER A 261 -2.83 -16.52 12.67
CA SER A 261 -2.75 -17.87 12.13
C SER A 261 -2.70 -17.86 10.60
N ILE A 262 -3.47 -16.97 9.97
CA ILE A 262 -3.51 -16.75 8.52
C ILE A 262 -2.24 -16.04 8.05
N ALA A 263 -1.95 -14.87 8.60
CA ALA A 263 -0.80 -14.04 8.25
C ALA A 263 0.46 -14.48 9.03
N ASN A 264 0.87 -15.73 8.86
CA ASN A 264 2.14 -16.25 9.35
C ASN A 264 3.31 -15.90 8.40
N LYS A 265 4.55 -16.26 8.73
CA LYS A 265 5.73 -15.95 7.92
C LYS A 265 5.60 -16.39 6.45
N LYS A 266 5.07 -17.58 6.19
CA LYS A 266 4.84 -18.08 4.83
C LYS A 266 3.85 -17.23 4.05
N ALA A 267 2.78 -16.75 4.71
CA ALA A 267 1.82 -15.85 4.10
C ALA A 267 2.41 -14.48 3.79
N PHE A 268 3.27 -13.93 4.66
CA PHE A 268 4.05 -12.71 4.37
C PHE A 268 4.99 -12.90 3.18
N GLU A 269 5.67 -14.04 3.08
CA GLU A 269 6.51 -14.38 1.93
C GLU A 269 5.68 -14.50 0.65
N ASN A 270 4.50 -15.11 0.68
CA ASN A 270 3.57 -15.17 -0.46
C ASN A 270 3.11 -13.79 -0.90
N ALA A 271 2.71 -12.94 0.05
CA ALA A 271 2.26 -11.58 -0.22
C ALA A 271 3.37 -10.75 -0.87
N MET A 272 4.60 -10.83 -0.34
CA MET A 272 5.75 -10.15 -0.92
C MET A 272 6.14 -10.72 -2.29
N THR A 273 6.06 -12.03 -2.47
CA THR A 273 6.28 -12.69 -3.76
C THR A 273 5.30 -12.17 -4.82
N MET A 274 4.02 -12.08 -4.48
CA MET A 274 3.00 -11.53 -5.37
C MET A 274 3.27 -10.05 -5.69
N ASP A 275 3.62 -9.24 -4.70
CA ASP A 275 3.91 -7.81 -4.89
C ASP A 275 5.12 -7.57 -5.79
N ILE A 276 6.20 -8.33 -5.61
CA ILE A 276 7.38 -8.33 -6.48
C ILE A 276 7.00 -8.74 -7.92
N ALA A 277 6.18 -9.78 -8.05
CA ALA A 277 5.77 -10.31 -9.35
C ALA A 277 4.88 -9.34 -10.16
N MET A 278 4.16 -8.45 -9.50
CA MET A 278 3.32 -7.45 -10.16
C MET A 278 3.94 -6.04 -10.20
N GLY A 279 5.19 -5.89 -9.74
CA GLY A 279 5.88 -4.61 -9.71
C GLY A 279 5.15 -3.58 -8.87
N GLY A 280 4.73 -3.96 -7.67
CA GLY A 280 3.96 -3.15 -6.74
C GLY A 280 4.70 -1.91 -6.23
N SER A 281 4.13 -1.27 -5.23
CA SER A 281 4.71 -0.06 -4.63
C SER A 281 5.86 -0.40 -3.67
N THR A 282 6.91 0.42 -3.63
CA THR A 282 7.94 0.33 -2.59
C THR A 282 7.38 0.52 -1.18
N ASN A 283 6.25 1.23 -1.05
CA ASN A 283 5.58 1.47 0.23
C ASN A 283 5.03 0.18 0.85
N THR A 284 4.70 -0.83 0.02
CA THR A 284 4.25 -2.14 0.52
C THR A 284 5.30 -2.82 1.38
N ILE A 285 6.58 -2.65 1.05
CA ILE A 285 7.70 -3.14 1.86
C ILE A 285 7.62 -2.54 3.26
N LEU A 286 7.52 -1.20 3.35
CA LEU A 286 7.38 -0.49 4.63
C LEU A 286 6.19 -1.01 5.43
N HIS A 287 5.04 -1.17 4.76
CA HIS A 287 3.80 -1.57 5.43
C HIS A 287 3.80 -3.04 5.84
N LEU A 288 4.32 -3.95 5.03
CA LEU A 288 4.45 -5.37 5.41
C LEU A 288 5.41 -5.56 6.59
N LEU A 289 6.53 -4.83 6.63
CA LEU A 289 7.42 -4.84 7.78
C LEU A 289 6.72 -4.36 9.05
N ALA A 290 5.91 -3.29 8.96
CA ALA A 290 5.11 -2.79 10.08
C ALA A 290 4.08 -3.82 10.56
N VAL A 291 3.33 -4.42 9.64
CA VAL A 291 2.31 -5.43 9.97
C VAL A 291 2.95 -6.69 10.55
N ALA A 292 4.10 -7.14 10.01
CA ALA A 292 4.86 -8.28 10.54
C ALA A 292 5.37 -8.02 11.95
N ASN A 293 5.87 -6.80 12.23
CA ASN A 293 6.28 -6.39 13.56
C ASN A 293 5.13 -6.51 14.57
N GLU A 294 3.95 -6.00 14.24
CA GLU A 294 2.76 -6.09 15.10
C GLU A 294 2.23 -7.52 15.26
N ALA A 295 2.38 -8.35 14.22
CA ALA A 295 2.04 -9.77 14.28
C ALA A 295 3.02 -10.62 15.09
N GLY A 296 4.20 -10.08 15.42
CA GLY A 296 5.32 -10.82 16.04
C GLY A 296 5.98 -11.81 15.06
N VAL A 297 5.90 -11.54 13.76
CA VAL A 297 6.48 -12.38 12.71
C VAL A 297 7.88 -11.88 12.35
N ASP A 298 8.86 -12.78 12.37
CA ASP A 298 10.24 -12.48 11.96
C ASP A 298 10.36 -12.39 10.44
N PHE A 299 9.90 -11.27 9.87
CA PHE A 299 9.97 -10.92 8.45
C PHE A 299 10.78 -9.63 8.29
N LYS A 300 11.85 -9.66 7.50
CA LYS A 300 12.88 -8.61 7.44
C LYS A 300 13.23 -8.22 6.00
N MET A 301 13.97 -7.11 5.85
CA MET A 301 14.53 -6.67 4.57
C MET A 301 15.34 -7.75 3.85
N ALA A 302 16.05 -8.62 4.58
CA ALA A 302 16.79 -9.75 4.02
C ALA A 302 15.87 -10.82 3.38
N ASP A 303 14.67 -11.04 3.92
CA ASP A 303 13.67 -11.94 3.30
C ASP A 303 13.18 -11.34 1.99
N ILE A 304 12.96 -10.02 1.95
CA ILE A 304 12.52 -9.30 0.75
C ILE A 304 13.61 -9.34 -0.33
N ASP A 305 14.88 -9.09 0.03
CA ASP A 305 15.99 -9.21 -0.91
C ASP A 305 16.09 -10.62 -1.50
N ARG A 306 16.00 -11.65 -0.64
CA ARG A 306 16.01 -13.06 -1.08
C ARG A 306 14.90 -13.36 -2.07
N LEU A 307 13.67 -12.92 -1.81
CA LEU A 307 12.52 -13.13 -2.70
C LEU A 307 12.70 -12.37 -4.00
N SER A 308 13.15 -11.11 -3.97
CA SER A 308 13.30 -10.27 -5.16
C SER A 308 14.32 -10.82 -6.17
N ARG A 309 15.26 -11.64 -5.73
CA ARG A 309 16.27 -12.29 -6.61
C ARG A 309 15.75 -13.50 -7.37
N VAL A 310 14.62 -14.06 -6.96
CA VAL A 310 14.11 -15.35 -7.50
C VAL A 310 12.69 -15.26 -8.05
N VAL A 311 12.01 -14.15 -7.84
CA VAL A 311 10.63 -13.92 -8.30
C VAL A 311 10.64 -13.05 -9.54
N PRO A 312 10.17 -13.55 -10.70
CA PRO A 312 10.09 -12.75 -11.92
C PRO A 312 8.94 -11.75 -11.87
N CYS A 313 9.07 -10.64 -12.62
CA CYS A 313 7.99 -9.69 -12.82
C CYS A 313 7.07 -10.19 -13.94
N ILE A 314 5.90 -10.73 -13.60
CA ILE A 314 4.95 -11.34 -14.54
C ILE A 314 3.71 -10.49 -14.81
N CYS A 315 3.54 -9.40 -14.09
CA CYS A 315 2.47 -8.42 -14.32
C CYS A 315 3.05 -7.01 -14.26
N LYS A 316 2.69 -6.15 -15.20
CA LYS A 316 3.21 -4.78 -15.25
C LYS A 316 2.11 -3.84 -15.75
N THR A 317 1.71 -2.92 -14.89
CA THR A 317 0.62 -1.97 -15.14
C THR A 317 1.07 -0.52 -14.97
N ALA A 318 0.22 0.44 -15.29
CA ALA A 318 0.48 1.85 -15.02
C ALA A 318 0.91 2.07 -13.56
N PRO A 319 1.89 2.93 -13.29
CA PRO A 319 2.60 3.83 -14.20
C PRO A 319 3.81 3.20 -14.93
N ASN A 320 4.10 1.90 -14.70
CA ASN A 320 5.28 1.23 -15.30
C ASN A 320 5.02 0.69 -16.71
N ASN A 321 3.74 0.53 -17.06
CA ASN A 321 3.27 0.15 -18.39
C ASN A 321 1.87 0.74 -18.60
N HIS A 322 1.76 1.72 -19.49
CA HIS A 322 0.51 2.43 -19.80
C HIS A 322 -0.47 1.62 -20.68
N ASP A 323 -0.11 0.41 -21.12
CA ASP A 323 -1.01 -0.48 -21.85
C ASP A 323 -2.03 -1.13 -20.93
N TYR A 324 -1.72 -1.26 -19.63
CA TYR A 324 -2.54 -2.00 -18.65
C TYR A 324 -2.79 -1.19 -17.37
N TYR A 325 -4.01 -1.33 -16.84
CA TYR A 325 -4.50 -0.74 -15.60
C TYR A 325 -5.13 -1.83 -14.71
N MET A 326 -5.66 -1.48 -13.55
CA MET A 326 -6.29 -2.47 -12.64
C MET A 326 -7.49 -3.19 -13.27
N GLU A 327 -8.22 -2.52 -14.15
CA GLU A 327 -9.31 -3.13 -14.93
C GLU A 327 -8.85 -4.26 -15.84
N ASP A 328 -7.62 -4.18 -16.36
CA ASP A 328 -7.00 -5.23 -17.19
C ASP A 328 -6.49 -6.39 -16.33
N VAL A 329 -5.91 -6.11 -15.16
CA VAL A 329 -5.55 -7.14 -14.17
C VAL A 329 -6.80 -7.93 -13.75
N HIS A 330 -7.92 -7.24 -13.51
CA HIS A 330 -9.19 -7.88 -13.20
C HIS A 330 -9.63 -8.80 -14.34
N ARG A 331 -9.64 -8.30 -15.58
CA ARG A 331 -10.00 -9.08 -16.77
C ARG A 331 -9.11 -10.30 -16.99
N ALA A 332 -7.85 -10.25 -16.53
CA ALA A 332 -6.90 -11.37 -16.64
C ALA A 332 -7.07 -12.43 -15.54
N GLY A 333 -8.04 -12.26 -14.62
CA GLY A 333 -8.32 -13.17 -13.51
C GLY A 333 -7.83 -12.66 -12.15
N GLY A 334 -7.42 -11.39 -12.07
CA GLY A 334 -7.06 -10.72 -10.81
C GLY A 334 -5.85 -11.33 -10.12
N ILE A 335 -5.79 -11.17 -8.81
CA ILE A 335 -4.66 -11.59 -7.98
C ILE A 335 -4.50 -13.12 -7.97
N PHE A 336 -5.62 -13.86 -8.00
CA PHE A 336 -5.55 -15.32 -8.02
C PHE A 336 -4.97 -15.88 -9.33
N ALA A 337 -5.05 -15.14 -10.46
CA ALA A 337 -4.33 -15.53 -11.67
C ALA A 337 -2.80 -15.33 -11.53
N ILE A 338 -2.35 -14.25 -10.88
CA ILE A 338 -0.93 -14.05 -10.55
C ILE A 338 -0.44 -15.16 -9.61
N LEU A 339 -1.18 -15.42 -8.51
CA LEU A 339 -0.85 -16.46 -7.55
C LEU A 339 -0.77 -17.84 -8.22
N LYS A 340 -1.68 -18.13 -9.17
CA LYS A 340 -1.64 -19.38 -9.91
C LYS A 340 -0.38 -19.55 -10.76
N GLU A 341 0.04 -18.52 -11.48
CA GLU A 341 1.27 -18.59 -12.29
C GLU A 341 2.51 -18.74 -11.39
N LEU A 342 2.51 -18.09 -10.22
CA LEU A 342 3.58 -18.25 -9.22
C LEU A 342 3.58 -19.65 -8.56
N ASP A 343 2.41 -20.24 -8.32
CA ASP A 343 2.28 -21.61 -7.80
C ASP A 343 2.81 -22.63 -8.80
N LYS A 344 2.44 -22.52 -10.09
CA LYS A 344 3.00 -23.36 -11.17
C LYS A 344 4.54 -23.31 -11.22
N ALA A 345 5.12 -22.15 -10.89
CA ALA A 345 6.56 -21.95 -10.83
C ALA A 345 7.20 -22.39 -9.50
N GLY A 346 6.42 -22.92 -8.56
CA GLY A 346 6.91 -23.34 -7.25
C GLY A 346 7.42 -22.20 -6.37
N LYS A 347 6.84 -20.99 -6.49
CA LYS A 347 7.27 -19.79 -5.79
C LYS A 347 6.42 -19.47 -4.56
N LEU A 348 5.38 -20.26 -4.26
CA LEU A 348 4.44 -20.01 -3.18
C LEU A 348 4.44 -21.13 -2.13
N HIS A 349 4.08 -20.75 -0.92
CA HIS A 349 3.70 -21.64 0.17
C HIS A 349 2.17 -21.80 0.16
N THR A 350 1.66 -22.83 -0.48
CA THR A 350 0.21 -22.99 -0.70
C THR A 350 -0.52 -23.67 0.45
N ASP A 351 0.21 -24.10 1.48
CA ASP A 351 -0.30 -24.74 2.71
C ASP A 351 -0.77 -23.73 3.80
N VAL A 352 -0.77 -22.44 3.50
CA VAL A 352 -1.24 -21.38 4.41
C VAL A 352 -2.76 -21.27 4.42
N TYR A 353 -3.34 -20.86 5.56
CA TYR A 353 -4.77 -20.66 5.72
C TYR A 353 -5.28 -19.40 5.01
N THR A 354 -6.57 -19.41 4.66
CA THR A 354 -7.30 -18.24 4.18
C THR A 354 -8.68 -18.17 4.84
N ILE A 355 -9.29 -16.98 4.88
CA ILE A 355 -10.63 -16.82 5.46
C ILE A 355 -11.74 -17.49 4.63
N HIS A 356 -11.53 -17.70 3.31
CA HIS A 356 -12.56 -18.14 2.36
C HIS A 356 -12.33 -19.53 1.77
N ALA A 357 -11.23 -20.18 2.12
CA ALA A 357 -10.90 -21.55 1.74
C ALA A 357 -9.99 -22.18 2.81
N PRO A 358 -9.94 -23.51 2.94
CA PRO A 358 -9.09 -24.16 3.94
C PRO A 358 -7.61 -23.81 3.79
N THR A 359 -7.10 -23.78 2.55
CA THR A 359 -5.73 -23.41 2.22
C THR A 359 -5.68 -22.46 1.02
N LEU A 360 -4.52 -21.81 0.82
CA LEU A 360 -4.27 -21.02 -0.38
C LEU A 360 -4.34 -21.88 -1.65
N LYS A 361 -3.93 -23.16 -1.58
CA LYS A 361 -4.06 -24.07 -2.71
C LYS A 361 -5.51 -24.26 -3.14
N ASP A 362 -6.38 -24.57 -2.18
CA ASP A 362 -7.82 -24.73 -2.44
C ASP A 362 -8.42 -23.44 -3.03
N ALA A 363 -7.96 -22.30 -2.53
CA ALA A 363 -8.38 -20.99 -3.03
C ALA A 363 -7.95 -20.76 -4.49
N ILE A 364 -6.69 -21.06 -4.84
CA ILE A 364 -6.16 -20.94 -6.20
C ILE A 364 -6.95 -21.85 -7.16
N GLU A 365 -7.21 -23.09 -6.79
CA GLU A 365 -7.97 -24.04 -7.61
C GLU A 365 -9.42 -23.57 -7.83
N LYS A 366 -10.09 -23.08 -6.79
CA LYS A 366 -11.46 -22.57 -6.84
C LYS A 366 -11.62 -21.31 -7.70
N TRP A 367 -10.60 -20.46 -7.73
CA TRP A 367 -10.63 -19.17 -8.42
C TRP A 367 -9.85 -19.15 -9.74
N ASP A 368 -9.42 -20.30 -10.20
CA ASP A 368 -8.76 -20.49 -11.49
C ASP A 368 -9.71 -20.22 -12.66
N VAL A 369 -9.54 -19.05 -13.30
CA VAL A 369 -10.33 -18.66 -14.48
C VAL A 369 -10.01 -19.42 -15.76
N THR A 370 -8.94 -20.22 -15.75
CA THR A 370 -8.59 -21.09 -16.89
C THR A 370 -9.33 -22.43 -16.84
N ASN A 371 -9.92 -22.78 -15.69
CA ASN A 371 -10.80 -23.93 -15.55
C ASN A 371 -12.24 -23.53 -15.93
N PRO A 372 -12.82 -24.06 -17.02
CA PRO A 372 -14.16 -23.71 -17.50
C PRO A 372 -15.28 -24.09 -16.51
N GLU A 373 -15.02 -24.96 -15.55
CA GLU A 373 -15.98 -25.35 -14.52
C GLU A 373 -16.15 -24.26 -13.44
N ASN A 374 -15.16 -23.39 -13.28
CA ASN A 374 -15.18 -22.27 -12.33
C ASN A 374 -16.02 -21.09 -12.86
N THR A 375 -17.27 -21.34 -13.24
CA THR A 375 -18.15 -20.35 -13.87
C THR A 375 -18.34 -19.10 -13.03
N HIS A 376 -18.38 -19.23 -11.70
CA HIS A 376 -18.49 -18.09 -10.78
C HIS A 376 -17.26 -17.19 -10.84
N ALA A 377 -16.05 -17.74 -10.87
CA ALA A 377 -14.81 -16.99 -11.01
C ALA A 377 -14.75 -16.29 -12.39
N ILE A 378 -15.08 -17.03 -13.46
CA ILE A 378 -15.11 -16.51 -14.83
C ILE A 378 -16.06 -15.30 -14.94
N GLU A 379 -17.27 -15.40 -14.39
CA GLU A 379 -18.24 -14.30 -14.44
C GLU A 379 -17.79 -13.10 -13.58
N ARG A 380 -17.22 -13.32 -12.40
CA ARG A 380 -16.68 -12.24 -11.55
C ARG A 380 -15.62 -11.43 -12.28
N PHE A 381 -14.67 -12.09 -12.93
CA PHE A 381 -13.54 -11.43 -13.59
C PHE A 381 -13.85 -10.88 -14.99
N LYS A 382 -15.04 -11.10 -15.53
CA LYS A 382 -15.52 -10.44 -16.74
C LYS A 382 -16.04 -9.01 -16.53
N ALA A 383 -16.09 -8.51 -15.30
CA ALA A 383 -16.53 -7.14 -15.04
C ALA A 383 -15.66 -6.12 -15.81
N ALA A 384 -16.32 -5.19 -16.47
CA ALA A 384 -15.70 -4.23 -17.36
C ALA A 384 -15.95 -2.79 -16.90
N PRO A 385 -15.06 -1.83 -17.20
CA PRO A 385 -15.30 -0.41 -16.92
C PRO A 385 -16.55 0.10 -17.65
N GLY A 386 -17.32 0.96 -16.99
CA GLY A 386 -18.48 1.61 -17.56
C GLY A 386 -18.13 2.69 -18.56
N GLY A 387 -16.98 3.35 -18.35
CA GLY A 387 -16.53 4.49 -19.15
C GLY A 387 -17.37 5.75 -18.91
N VAL A 388 -17.98 5.86 -17.73
CA VAL A 388 -18.84 7.00 -17.35
C VAL A 388 -18.28 7.65 -16.11
N ARG A 389 -18.07 8.97 -16.14
CA ARG A 389 -17.63 9.74 -14.98
C ARG A 389 -18.69 9.70 -13.87
N THR A 390 -18.33 9.16 -12.71
CA THR A 390 -19.25 9.01 -11.58
C THR A 390 -18.55 8.80 -10.25
N THR A 391 -19.12 9.35 -9.18
CA THR A 391 -18.73 9.04 -7.79
C THR A 391 -19.63 7.99 -7.13
N GLN A 392 -20.57 7.42 -7.90
CA GLN A 392 -21.55 6.46 -7.40
C GLN A 392 -21.03 5.03 -7.57
N ALA A 393 -20.81 4.33 -6.43
CA ALA A 393 -20.50 2.92 -6.42
C ALA A 393 -21.62 2.06 -7.05
N PHE A 394 -21.24 0.93 -7.62
CA PHE A 394 -22.15 -0.09 -8.16
C PHE A 394 -23.10 0.41 -9.27
N SER A 395 -22.77 1.52 -9.92
CA SER A 395 -23.60 2.17 -10.95
C SER A 395 -23.40 1.60 -12.35
N GLN A 396 -22.39 0.75 -12.56
CA GLN A 396 -22.01 0.18 -13.85
C GLN A 396 -22.15 -1.34 -13.85
N ASN A 397 -22.52 -1.92 -15.00
CA ASN A 397 -22.74 -3.36 -15.14
C ASN A 397 -22.21 -3.95 -16.46
N ARG A 398 -21.28 -3.26 -17.11
CA ARG A 398 -20.68 -3.77 -18.36
C ARG A 398 -19.83 -5.00 -18.07
N MET A 399 -19.80 -5.92 -19.03
CA MET A 399 -19.02 -7.15 -18.98
C MET A 399 -18.15 -7.28 -20.22
N TRP A 400 -16.92 -7.74 -20.04
CA TRP A 400 -16.10 -8.17 -21.16
C TRP A 400 -16.71 -9.42 -21.81
N LYS A 401 -16.61 -9.53 -23.13
CA LYS A 401 -17.02 -10.74 -23.85
C LYS A 401 -16.16 -11.95 -23.47
N THR A 402 -14.87 -11.71 -23.30
CA THR A 402 -13.86 -12.73 -22.98
C THR A 402 -12.87 -12.19 -21.93
N LEU A 403 -12.34 -13.09 -21.11
CA LEU A 403 -11.19 -12.82 -20.27
C LEU A 403 -9.92 -12.64 -21.10
N ASP A 404 -8.90 -12.00 -20.53
CA ASP A 404 -7.53 -12.03 -21.04
C ASP A 404 -6.80 -13.23 -20.44
N LEU A 405 -6.70 -14.30 -21.22
CA LEU A 405 -6.01 -15.53 -20.83
C LEU A 405 -4.66 -15.71 -21.56
N ASP A 406 -4.21 -14.69 -22.28
CA ASP A 406 -2.92 -14.72 -22.97
C ASP A 406 -1.78 -14.56 -21.93
N ARG A 407 -1.11 -15.66 -21.63
CA ARG A 407 0.01 -15.70 -20.67
C ARG A 407 1.38 -15.43 -21.32
N GLU A 408 1.43 -15.24 -22.62
CA GLU A 408 2.66 -14.85 -23.34
C GLU A 408 2.78 -13.33 -23.49
N LYS A 409 1.68 -12.65 -23.87
CA LYS A 409 1.69 -11.22 -24.24
C LYS A 409 0.65 -10.38 -23.49
N GLY A 410 -0.26 -11.01 -22.74
CA GLY A 410 -1.32 -10.34 -22.01
C GLY A 410 -0.83 -9.55 -20.80
N CYS A 411 -1.78 -9.06 -20.02
CA CYS A 411 -1.54 -8.28 -18.80
C CYS A 411 -0.78 -9.12 -17.74
N ILE A 412 -1.25 -10.35 -17.50
CA ILE A 412 -0.59 -11.32 -16.59
C ILE A 412 0.07 -12.38 -17.45
N ARG A 413 1.38 -12.52 -17.34
CA ARG A 413 2.20 -13.47 -18.09
C ARG A 413 2.58 -14.67 -17.24
N ASP A 414 2.99 -15.76 -17.88
CA ASP A 414 3.67 -16.84 -17.18
C ASP A 414 5.16 -16.47 -16.92
N VAL A 415 5.86 -17.30 -16.16
CA VAL A 415 7.27 -17.03 -15.79
C VAL A 415 8.26 -17.13 -16.96
N GLU A 416 7.92 -17.86 -18.02
CA GLU A 416 8.78 -17.99 -19.21
C GLU A 416 8.73 -16.70 -20.03
N HIS A 417 7.59 -16.01 -20.05
CA HIS A 417 7.34 -14.77 -20.78
C HIS A 417 7.33 -13.52 -19.87
N ALA A 418 7.90 -13.62 -18.67
CA ALA A 418 7.97 -12.52 -17.72
C ALA A 418 8.56 -11.24 -18.33
N TYR A 419 8.09 -10.08 -17.85
CA TYR A 419 8.65 -8.77 -18.25
C TYR A 419 10.13 -8.62 -17.87
N SER A 420 10.53 -9.24 -16.73
CA SER A 420 11.91 -9.40 -16.30
C SER A 420 12.03 -10.65 -15.42
N GLN A 421 13.17 -11.33 -15.51
CA GLN A 421 13.46 -12.50 -14.66
C GLN A 421 13.90 -12.09 -13.25
N ASP A 422 14.41 -10.88 -13.06
CA ASP A 422 14.61 -10.23 -11.77
C ASP A 422 13.33 -9.46 -11.40
N GLY A 423 12.98 -9.44 -10.11
CA GLY A 423 11.69 -8.94 -9.66
C GLY A 423 11.47 -7.44 -9.91
N GLY A 424 10.22 -7.00 -9.76
CA GLY A 424 9.83 -5.60 -9.93
C GLY A 424 10.27 -4.66 -8.81
N LEU A 425 10.81 -5.21 -7.70
CA LEU A 425 11.33 -4.49 -6.54
C LEU A 425 12.70 -5.07 -6.15
N ALA A 426 13.61 -4.25 -5.63
CA ALA A 426 14.90 -4.69 -5.13
C ALA A 426 15.32 -3.95 -3.86
N VAL A 427 16.09 -4.63 -3.02
CA VAL A 427 16.76 -4.03 -1.85
C VAL A 427 18.25 -3.89 -2.15
N LEU A 428 18.80 -2.70 -1.92
CA LEU A 428 20.23 -2.44 -2.06
C LEU A 428 20.85 -2.21 -0.68
N PHE A 429 22.11 -2.59 -0.52
CA PHE A 429 22.89 -2.43 0.71
C PHE A 429 24.24 -1.78 0.41
N GLY A 430 24.79 -1.08 1.38
CA GLY A 430 26.12 -0.47 1.29
C GLY A 430 26.36 0.53 2.42
N ASN A 431 27.53 1.19 2.37
CA ASN A 431 27.94 2.10 3.44
C ASN A 431 27.04 3.33 3.61
N ILE A 432 26.22 3.67 2.59
CA ILE A 432 25.24 4.77 2.65
C ILE A 432 23.87 4.32 3.17
N ALA A 433 23.57 3.01 3.08
CA ALA A 433 22.32 2.40 3.53
C ALA A 433 22.63 1.01 4.12
N GLU A 434 23.21 0.99 5.30
CA GLU A 434 23.72 -0.24 5.97
C GLU A 434 22.61 -1.24 6.27
N ARG A 435 21.39 -0.75 6.59
CA ARG A 435 20.21 -1.58 6.87
C ARG A 435 19.29 -1.74 5.64
N GLY A 436 19.75 -1.25 4.48
CA GLY A 436 19.10 -1.38 3.20
C GLY A 436 18.34 -0.12 2.76
N CYS A 437 18.09 -0.09 1.45
CA CYS A 437 17.21 0.86 0.78
C CYS A 437 16.46 0.14 -0.34
N VAL A 438 15.40 0.73 -0.87
CA VAL A 438 14.47 0.05 -1.78
C VAL A 438 14.38 0.81 -3.11
N VAL A 439 14.37 0.06 -4.21
CA VAL A 439 14.16 0.57 -5.56
C VAL A 439 13.07 -0.22 -6.28
N LYS A 440 12.19 0.48 -7.01
CA LYS A 440 11.19 -0.12 -7.89
C LYS A 440 11.83 -0.40 -9.25
N THR A 441 12.40 -1.58 -9.41
CA THR A 441 13.14 -1.98 -10.62
C THR A 441 12.25 -2.07 -11.86
N ALA A 442 10.96 -2.39 -11.68
CA ALA A 442 9.98 -2.40 -12.77
C ALA A 442 9.85 -1.04 -13.51
N GLY A 443 10.23 0.05 -12.86
CA GLY A 443 10.20 1.40 -13.42
C GLY A 443 11.56 1.94 -13.86
N VAL A 444 12.66 1.17 -13.73
CA VAL A 444 14.03 1.59 -14.08
C VAL A 444 14.36 1.15 -15.51
N ASP A 445 14.93 2.05 -16.30
CA ASP A 445 15.45 1.72 -17.64
C ASP A 445 16.70 0.84 -17.53
N GLU A 446 16.83 -0.16 -18.39
CA GLU A 446 17.95 -1.10 -18.36
C GLU A 446 19.32 -0.42 -18.49
N SER A 447 19.39 0.73 -19.17
CA SER A 447 20.64 1.48 -19.38
C SER A 447 21.22 2.10 -18.10
N ILE A 448 20.40 2.25 -17.04
CA ILE A 448 20.80 2.87 -15.77
C ILE A 448 20.67 1.92 -14.56
N LEU A 449 20.59 0.61 -14.79
CA LEU A 449 20.65 -0.38 -13.70
C LEU A 449 21.98 -0.35 -12.93
N LYS A 450 23.05 0.13 -13.60
CA LYS A 450 24.31 0.52 -12.99
C LYS A 450 24.55 1.99 -13.25
N PHE A 451 24.71 2.75 -12.20
CA PHE A 451 24.81 4.20 -12.28
C PHE A 451 25.85 4.73 -11.31
N THR A 452 26.74 5.57 -11.80
CA THR A 452 27.72 6.30 -10.99
C THR A 452 27.50 7.79 -11.22
N GLY A 453 27.31 8.56 -10.16
CA GLY A 453 27.00 9.97 -10.27
C GLY A 453 27.49 10.80 -9.11
N ARG A 454 27.33 12.12 -9.26
CA ARG A 454 27.69 13.09 -8.21
C ARG A 454 26.48 13.45 -7.38
N ALA A 455 26.67 13.48 -6.08
CA ALA A 455 25.64 13.88 -5.12
C ALA A 455 25.28 15.38 -5.27
N ARG A 456 23.99 15.66 -5.33
CA ARG A 456 23.39 16.98 -5.20
C ARG A 456 22.49 16.94 -3.96
N VAL A 457 22.90 17.61 -2.90
CA VAL A 457 22.37 17.38 -1.55
C VAL A 457 21.33 18.44 -1.20
N PHE A 458 20.13 17.98 -0.81
CA PHE A 458 19.01 18.80 -0.37
C PHE A 458 18.50 18.33 1.00
N GLU A 459 18.04 19.25 1.84
CA GLU A 459 17.57 18.95 3.20
C GLU A 459 16.04 18.91 3.32
N SER A 460 15.35 19.12 2.20
CA SER A 460 13.90 18.99 2.10
C SER A 460 13.48 18.60 0.67
N GLN A 461 12.25 18.11 0.52
CA GLN A 461 11.63 17.88 -0.79
C GLN A 461 11.47 19.21 -1.54
N GLU A 462 11.08 20.25 -0.83
CA GLU A 462 10.83 21.57 -1.37
C GLU A 462 12.08 22.13 -2.05
N ASP A 463 13.22 22.09 -1.38
CA ASP A 463 14.52 22.54 -1.93
C ASP A 463 14.94 21.70 -3.15
N ALA A 464 14.70 20.39 -3.10
CA ALA A 464 15.01 19.50 -4.22
C ALA A 464 14.14 19.80 -5.45
N VAL A 465 12.85 20.06 -5.25
CA VAL A 465 11.91 20.47 -6.31
C VAL A 465 12.35 21.81 -6.92
N GLU A 466 12.68 22.80 -6.10
CA GLU A 466 13.18 24.10 -6.58
C GLU A 466 14.48 23.93 -7.39
N GLY A 467 15.41 23.09 -6.91
CA GLY A 467 16.66 22.77 -7.62
C GLY A 467 16.44 22.11 -8.97
N ILE A 468 15.50 21.18 -9.08
CA ILE A 468 15.16 20.47 -10.34
C ILE A 468 14.51 21.44 -11.33
N LEU A 469 13.47 22.17 -10.90
CA LEU A 469 12.77 23.14 -11.76
C LEU A 469 13.68 24.31 -12.16
N GLY A 470 14.57 24.75 -11.27
CA GLY A 470 15.59 25.77 -11.52
C GLY A 470 16.78 25.32 -12.38
N ASN A 471 16.73 24.10 -12.96
CA ASN A 471 17.78 23.53 -13.81
C ASN A 471 19.16 23.42 -13.13
N GLN A 472 19.20 23.24 -11.80
CA GLN A 472 20.45 23.02 -11.07
C GLN A 472 20.93 21.56 -11.22
N ILE A 473 20.04 20.63 -11.60
CA ILE A 473 20.33 19.22 -11.79
C ILE A 473 20.64 18.96 -13.25
N VAL A 474 21.71 18.22 -13.50
CA VAL A 474 22.17 17.87 -14.84
C VAL A 474 22.36 16.36 -14.98
N ALA A 475 22.46 15.88 -16.21
CA ALA A 475 22.72 14.46 -16.47
C ALA A 475 23.98 13.98 -15.73
N GLY A 476 23.90 12.84 -15.06
CA GLY A 476 24.95 12.27 -14.22
C GLY A 476 24.86 12.64 -12.74
N ASP A 477 23.90 13.45 -12.34
CA ASP A 477 23.71 13.79 -10.92
C ASP A 477 22.87 12.73 -10.19
N ILE A 478 23.12 12.61 -8.90
CA ILE A 478 22.30 11.84 -7.94
C ILE A 478 21.73 12.83 -6.93
N VAL A 479 20.43 13.05 -6.98
CA VAL A 479 19.71 13.94 -6.06
C VAL A 479 19.54 13.24 -4.72
N ILE A 480 20.14 13.78 -3.66
CA ILE A 480 20.04 13.27 -2.30
C ILE A 480 19.06 14.15 -1.53
N ILE A 481 17.94 13.56 -1.08
CA ILE A 481 16.95 14.25 -0.25
C ILE A 481 17.01 13.63 1.14
N ARG A 482 17.62 14.33 2.09
CA ARG A 482 17.80 13.83 3.46
C ARG A 482 16.88 14.54 4.44
N TYR A 483 16.69 13.94 5.62
CA TYR A 483 15.79 14.40 6.68
C TYR A 483 14.30 14.40 6.30
N GLU A 484 13.89 13.54 5.35
CA GLU A 484 12.49 13.28 5.02
C GLU A 484 12.02 11.88 5.46
N GLY A 485 12.79 11.24 6.34
CA GLY A 485 12.42 9.95 6.94
C GLY A 485 11.40 10.06 8.08
N PRO A 486 11.09 8.94 8.77
CA PRO A 486 10.10 8.89 9.86
C PRO A 486 10.35 9.90 10.98
N LYS A 487 11.61 10.03 11.43
CA LYS A 487 12.03 11.00 12.47
C LYS A 487 12.35 12.36 11.89
N GLY A 488 13.09 12.38 10.79
CA GLY A 488 13.64 13.60 10.21
C GLY A 488 12.60 14.50 9.58
N GLY A 489 11.54 13.94 8.98
CA GLY A 489 10.43 14.66 8.40
C GLY A 489 9.74 15.62 9.38
N PRO A 490 9.27 15.21 10.57
CA PRO A 490 8.82 13.87 10.86
C PRO A 490 7.56 13.50 10.08
N GLY A 491 7.33 12.20 9.90
CA GLY A 491 6.17 11.70 9.18
C GLY A 491 6.49 11.02 7.86
N MET A 492 7.78 11.01 7.43
CA MET A 492 8.25 10.29 6.23
C MET A 492 7.36 10.58 5.01
N GLN A 493 7.33 11.85 4.57
CA GLN A 493 6.46 12.24 3.48
C GLN A 493 6.74 11.43 2.20
N GLU A 494 5.66 11.06 1.52
CA GLU A 494 5.71 10.39 0.25
C GLU A 494 5.97 11.40 -0.87
N MET A 495 7.01 11.16 -1.65
CA MET A 495 7.46 12.10 -2.67
C MET A 495 7.16 11.55 -4.07
N LEU A 496 6.56 12.37 -4.92
CA LEU A 496 6.31 12.09 -6.32
C LEU A 496 6.82 13.23 -7.23
N TYR A 497 6.67 14.47 -6.79
CA TYR A 497 7.06 15.64 -7.57
C TYR A 497 8.53 15.65 -8.00
N PRO A 498 9.52 15.33 -7.13
CA PRO A 498 10.92 15.30 -7.57
C PRO A 498 11.16 14.33 -8.73
N THR A 499 10.51 13.15 -8.68
CA THR A 499 10.66 12.12 -9.72
C THR A 499 9.94 12.50 -11.01
N SER A 500 8.74 13.07 -10.90
CA SER A 500 7.93 13.53 -12.03
C SER A 500 8.62 14.69 -12.75
N TYR A 501 9.19 15.64 -12.01
CA TYR A 501 9.88 16.80 -12.59
C TYR A 501 11.21 16.42 -13.24
N LEU A 502 11.98 15.48 -12.70
CA LEU A 502 13.14 14.94 -13.41
C LEU A 502 12.73 14.32 -14.75
N LYS A 503 11.61 13.60 -14.78
CA LYS A 503 11.08 13.01 -16.02
C LYS A 503 10.63 14.08 -17.00
N SER A 504 9.89 15.10 -16.54
CA SER A 504 9.45 16.23 -17.35
C SER A 504 10.62 17.04 -17.95
N LYS A 505 11.72 17.21 -17.19
CA LYS A 505 12.96 17.85 -17.68
C LYS A 505 13.83 16.93 -18.56
N GLY A 506 13.36 15.72 -18.92
CA GLY A 506 14.11 14.77 -19.76
C GLY A 506 15.27 14.05 -19.04
N LEU A 507 15.36 14.18 -17.71
CA LEU A 507 16.45 13.64 -16.90
C LEU A 507 16.13 12.25 -16.30
N GLY A 508 14.94 11.71 -16.51
CA GLY A 508 14.49 10.46 -15.90
C GLY A 508 15.32 9.21 -16.18
N LYS A 509 16.14 9.23 -17.26
CA LYS A 509 17.10 8.16 -17.61
C LYS A 509 18.57 8.60 -17.45
N ALA A 510 18.80 9.78 -16.90
CA ALA A 510 20.14 10.38 -16.82
C ALA A 510 20.53 10.79 -15.40
N CYS A 511 19.62 10.68 -14.43
CA CYS A 511 19.83 11.02 -13.03
C CYS A 511 19.25 9.93 -12.14
N ALA A 512 19.68 9.91 -10.87
CA ALA A 512 19.11 9.10 -9.81
C ALA A 512 18.63 9.97 -8.65
N LEU A 513 17.72 9.43 -7.83
CA LEU A 513 17.31 10.01 -6.55
C LEU A 513 17.56 9.01 -5.42
N LEU A 514 17.99 9.53 -4.26
CA LEU A 514 18.17 8.75 -3.03
C LEU A 514 17.62 9.51 -1.83
N THR A 515 16.84 8.84 -0.99
CA THR A 515 16.26 9.45 0.21
C THR A 515 16.07 8.46 1.36
N GLY A 516 16.11 8.96 2.61
CA GLY A 516 15.61 8.25 3.80
C GLY A 516 14.08 8.31 3.92
N GLY A 517 13.40 9.13 3.11
CA GLY A 517 11.97 9.18 2.95
C GLY A 517 11.43 8.09 2.03
N LEU A 518 10.22 8.25 1.52
CA LEU A 518 9.63 7.29 0.58
C LEU A 518 9.19 7.96 -0.73
N PHE A 519 9.16 7.17 -1.80
CA PHE A 519 8.61 7.60 -3.07
C PHE A 519 7.26 6.94 -3.32
N SER A 520 6.37 7.67 -3.99
CA SER A 520 5.06 7.17 -4.37
C SER A 520 5.14 5.89 -5.21
N GLY A 521 4.15 5.03 -5.10
CA GLY A 521 3.95 3.89 -6.01
C GLY A 521 3.86 4.29 -7.48
N GLY A 522 3.52 5.57 -7.76
CA GLY A 522 3.53 6.19 -9.09
C GLY A 522 4.91 6.56 -9.63
N THR A 523 5.96 6.41 -8.83
CA THR A 523 7.33 6.76 -9.23
C THR A 523 7.88 5.83 -10.31
N SER A 524 8.58 6.42 -11.28
CA SER A 524 9.39 5.74 -12.29
C SER A 524 10.79 6.36 -12.37
N GLY A 525 11.74 5.68 -13.01
CA GLY A 525 13.15 6.06 -13.05
C GLY A 525 13.95 5.49 -11.85
N LEU A 526 15.24 5.83 -11.78
CA LEU A 526 16.15 5.33 -10.74
C LEU A 526 15.94 6.11 -9.43
N SER A 527 14.86 5.76 -8.70
CA SER A 527 14.48 6.39 -7.45
C SER A 527 14.59 5.38 -6.30
N ILE A 528 15.46 5.67 -5.35
CA ILE A 528 15.84 4.79 -4.25
C ILE A 528 15.37 5.43 -2.94
N GLY A 529 14.39 4.82 -2.30
CA GLY A 529 13.83 5.27 -1.04
C GLY A 529 14.21 4.40 0.15
N HIS A 530 13.70 4.77 1.33
CA HIS A 530 13.84 3.99 2.56
C HIS A 530 15.30 3.79 3.00
N ALA A 531 16.25 4.67 2.60
CA ALA A 531 17.65 4.52 3.03
C ALA A 531 17.72 4.46 4.55
N SER A 532 18.18 3.31 5.05
CA SER A 532 18.17 2.99 6.48
C SER A 532 19.56 2.64 6.98
N PRO A 533 19.95 3.19 8.18
CA PRO A 533 19.23 4.17 8.98
C PRO A 533 19.01 5.51 8.24
N GLU A 534 17.89 6.20 8.55
CA GLU A 534 17.69 7.56 8.03
C GLU A 534 18.69 8.58 8.61
N ALA A 535 18.87 9.73 7.97
CA ALA A 535 19.79 10.77 8.44
C ALA A 535 19.54 11.19 9.90
N ALA A 536 18.29 11.37 10.32
CA ALA A 536 17.91 11.76 11.68
C ALA A 536 18.14 10.65 12.73
N GLU A 537 18.37 9.41 12.30
CA GLU A 537 18.74 8.27 13.17
C GLU A 537 20.25 7.97 13.13
N GLY A 538 21.07 8.87 12.59
CA GLY A 538 22.50 8.72 12.47
C GLY A 538 22.97 7.94 11.24
N GLY A 539 22.11 7.77 10.24
CA GLY A 539 22.44 7.08 8.99
C GLY A 539 23.46 7.84 8.14
N ALA A 540 24.31 7.10 7.42
CA ALA A 540 25.40 7.68 6.62
C ALA A 540 24.91 8.57 5.46
N ILE A 541 23.64 8.47 5.05
CA ILE A 541 23.04 9.41 4.10
C ILE A 541 23.13 10.86 4.62
N GLY A 542 23.12 11.07 5.95
CA GLY A 542 23.33 12.37 6.59
C GLY A 542 24.76 12.93 6.47
N LEU A 543 25.72 12.09 6.09
CA LEU A 543 27.16 12.41 5.99
C LEU A 543 27.60 12.67 4.54
N VAL A 544 26.70 12.54 3.56
CA VAL A 544 27.00 12.82 2.16
C VAL A 544 27.23 14.31 1.98
N HIS A 545 28.32 14.67 1.31
CA HIS A 545 28.64 16.05 0.94
C HIS A 545 28.27 16.32 -0.51
N GLU A 546 28.03 17.59 -0.85
CA GLU A 546 27.81 18.05 -2.22
C GLU A 546 28.98 17.64 -3.10
N GLY A 547 28.71 17.00 -4.24
CA GLY A 547 29.72 16.56 -5.20
C GLY A 547 30.37 15.20 -4.92
N ASP A 548 30.05 14.54 -3.81
CA ASP A 548 30.51 13.17 -3.52
C ASP A 548 30.11 12.21 -4.65
N THR A 549 30.92 11.22 -4.92
CA THR A 549 30.60 10.16 -5.88
C THR A 549 29.83 9.04 -5.20
N ILE A 550 28.73 8.61 -5.82
CA ILE A 550 27.94 7.46 -5.36
C ILE A 550 27.81 6.46 -6.52
N GLU A 551 28.04 5.20 -6.21
CA GLU A 551 27.87 4.06 -7.11
C GLU A 551 26.61 3.28 -6.73
N ILE A 552 25.76 2.99 -7.75
CA ILE A 552 24.54 2.18 -7.64
C ILE A 552 24.68 1.01 -8.61
N ASP A 553 24.55 -0.22 -8.10
CA ASP A 553 24.56 -1.45 -8.88
C ASP A 553 23.37 -2.33 -8.49
N ILE A 554 22.24 -2.17 -9.19
CA ILE A 554 21.01 -2.93 -8.92
C ILE A 554 21.22 -4.44 -9.11
N PRO A 555 21.84 -4.92 -10.20
CA PRO A 555 22.14 -6.34 -10.37
C PRO A 555 22.90 -6.97 -9.21
N ASN A 556 23.87 -6.24 -8.64
CA ASN A 556 24.65 -6.69 -7.49
C ASN A 556 24.08 -6.29 -6.13
N ARG A 557 22.89 -5.63 -6.12
CA ARG A 557 22.21 -5.17 -4.90
C ARG A 557 23.10 -4.27 -4.02
N SER A 558 23.85 -3.37 -4.62
CA SER A 558 24.76 -2.49 -3.89
C SER A 558 24.51 -1.01 -4.17
N ILE A 559 24.76 -0.20 -3.14
CA ILE A 559 24.82 1.26 -3.20
C ILE A 559 25.97 1.75 -2.32
N HIS A 560 26.86 2.55 -2.86
CA HIS A 560 28.11 2.87 -2.18
C HIS A 560 28.49 4.34 -2.33
N LEU A 561 28.74 5.01 -1.24
CA LEU A 561 29.41 6.31 -1.16
C LEU A 561 30.91 6.08 -1.31
N VAL A 562 31.51 6.61 -2.38
CA VAL A 562 32.90 6.33 -2.76
C VAL A 562 33.87 7.22 -1.96
N ILE A 563 34.01 6.89 -0.68
CA ILE A 563 34.99 7.48 0.26
C ILE A 563 35.59 6.35 1.11
N SER A 564 36.75 6.61 1.74
CA SER A 564 37.33 5.61 2.64
C SER A 564 36.54 5.50 3.97
N ASP A 565 36.70 4.36 4.65
CA ASP A 565 36.07 4.16 5.97
C ASP A 565 36.60 5.18 7.00
N GLU A 566 37.86 5.60 6.88
CA GLU A 566 38.44 6.64 7.73
C GLU A 566 37.78 8.00 7.51
N GLU A 567 37.52 8.35 6.24
CA GLU A 567 36.82 9.59 5.89
C GLU A 567 35.38 9.56 6.41
N LEU A 568 34.66 8.44 6.21
CA LEU A 568 33.31 8.27 6.71
C LEU A 568 33.25 8.39 8.24
N ALA A 569 34.22 7.79 8.93
CA ALA A 569 34.32 7.89 10.39
C ALA A 569 34.64 9.33 10.85
N ALA A 570 35.51 10.05 10.14
CA ALA A 570 35.84 11.44 10.42
C ALA A 570 34.59 12.35 10.28
N ARG A 571 33.82 12.20 9.19
CA ARG A 571 32.56 12.94 8.97
C ARG A 571 31.52 12.64 10.05
N ARG A 572 31.43 11.39 10.50
CA ARG A 572 30.55 11.00 11.62
C ARG A 572 30.96 11.70 12.92
N ALA A 573 32.24 11.69 13.25
CA ALA A 573 32.75 12.35 14.44
C ALA A 573 32.50 13.87 14.41
N GLU A 574 32.64 14.51 13.24
CA GLU A 574 32.35 15.93 13.04
C GLU A 574 30.84 16.21 13.23
N MET A 575 29.97 15.37 12.66
CA MET A 575 28.51 15.47 12.84
C MET A 575 28.12 15.33 14.32
N GLU A 576 28.66 14.35 15.02
CA GLU A 576 28.39 14.12 16.45
C GLU A 576 28.89 15.26 17.33
N ALA A 577 30.01 15.88 16.97
CA ALA A 577 30.55 17.06 17.68
C ALA A 577 29.62 18.27 17.66
N ARG A 578 28.61 18.31 16.76
CA ARG A 578 27.57 19.36 16.73
C ARG A 578 26.60 19.27 17.92
N GLY A 579 26.64 18.21 18.73
CA GLY A 579 25.84 18.01 19.93
C GLY A 579 24.33 18.01 19.62
N SER A 580 23.54 18.88 20.23
CA SER A 580 22.09 18.92 20.05
C SER A 580 21.63 19.33 18.63
N LYS A 581 22.56 19.82 17.81
CA LYS A 581 22.32 20.14 16.38
C LYS A 581 22.70 19.00 15.45
N ALA A 582 23.35 17.94 15.97
CA ALA A 582 23.69 16.77 15.17
C ALA A 582 22.44 16.09 14.61
N TRP A 583 22.58 15.54 13.41
CA TRP A 583 21.55 14.76 12.73
C TRP A 583 20.22 15.50 12.50
N LYS A 584 20.32 16.81 12.30
CA LYS A 584 19.18 17.71 12.02
C LYS A 584 19.49 18.57 10.80
N PRO A 585 18.47 18.96 10.01
CA PRO A 585 18.66 19.91 8.93
C PRO A 585 19.15 21.27 9.46
N GLU A 586 20.02 21.95 8.71
CA GLU A 586 20.62 23.22 9.16
C GLU A 586 19.71 24.42 8.93
N ASN A 587 19.03 24.49 7.80
CA ASN A 587 18.32 25.68 7.33
C ASN A 587 16.86 25.43 6.96
N ARG A 588 16.24 24.35 7.45
CA ARG A 588 14.86 24.04 7.10
C ARG A 588 13.88 24.74 8.03
N ASP A 589 13.07 25.66 7.48
CA ASP A 589 11.95 26.28 8.18
C ASP A 589 10.68 25.43 7.94
N ARG A 590 10.36 24.55 8.89
CA ARG A 590 9.18 23.68 8.83
C ARG A 590 8.45 23.68 10.16
N TYR A 591 7.15 24.02 10.13
CA TYR A 591 6.28 23.85 11.30
C TYR A 591 6.02 22.37 11.56
N VAL A 592 6.35 21.90 12.75
CA VAL A 592 6.09 20.52 13.20
C VAL A 592 5.06 20.56 14.32
N SER A 593 3.84 20.07 14.02
CA SER A 593 2.73 20.04 14.98
C SER A 593 2.98 19.08 16.14
N ALA A 594 2.16 19.17 17.20
CA ALA A 594 2.25 18.27 18.35
C ALA A 594 2.09 16.79 17.94
N ALA A 595 1.17 16.52 17.00
CA ALA A 595 0.94 15.15 16.49
C ALA A 595 2.17 14.58 15.79
N LEU A 596 2.81 15.38 14.91
CA LEU A 596 4.01 14.97 14.20
C LEU A 596 5.23 14.82 15.15
N ARG A 597 5.34 15.67 16.16
CA ARG A 597 6.39 15.52 17.19
C ARG A 597 6.22 14.25 18.01
N ALA A 598 4.99 13.92 18.39
CA ALA A 598 4.69 12.68 19.10
C ALA A 598 5.04 11.43 18.26
N TYR A 599 4.68 11.44 16.97
CA TYR A 599 5.06 10.35 16.06
C TYR A 599 6.60 10.25 15.92
N GLY A 600 7.28 11.35 15.58
CA GLY A 600 8.74 11.36 15.36
C GLY A 600 9.55 10.95 16.58
N ALA A 601 9.05 11.23 17.80
CA ALA A 601 9.71 10.82 19.04
C ALA A 601 9.74 9.29 19.25
N MET A 602 8.78 8.57 18.68
CA MET A 602 8.64 7.12 18.82
C MET A 602 8.95 6.34 17.54
N ALA A 603 8.99 7.01 16.37
CA ALA A 603 9.15 6.35 15.08
C ALA A 603 10.48 5.60 14.99
N THR A 604 10.46 4.40 14.40
CA THR A 604 11.64 3.65 13.97
C THR A 604 11.99 4.00 12.53
N SER A 605 13.17 3.61 12.06
CA SER A 605 13.56 3.76 10.65
C SER A 605 12.78 2.80 9.74
N ALA A 606 12.87 3.04 8.43
CA ALA A 606 12.06 2.33 7.43
C ALA A 606 12.32 0.82 7.37
N ASP A 607 13.53 0.36 7.68
CA ASP A 607 13.88 -1.07 7.77
C ASP A 607 13.08 -1.85 8.81
N LYS A 608 12.44 -1.13 9.75
CA LYS A 608 11.51 -1.67 10.75
C LYS A 608 10.05 -1.30 10.50
N GLY A 609 9.74 -0.78 9.30
CA GLY A 609 8.38 -0.38 8.94
C GLY A 609 7.95 0.99 9.42
N ALA A 610 8.86 1.83 9.93
CA ALA A 610 8.56 3.15 10.50
C ALA A 610 7.43 3.09 11.54
N VAL A 611 7.41 2.06 12.37
CA VAL A 611 6.43 1.87 13.44
C VAL A 611 6.77 2.72 14.65
N ARG A 612 5.77 3.00 15.49
CA ARG A 612 6.01 3.61 16.80
C ARG A 612 6.54 2.57 17.78
N ASP A 613 7.69 2.81 18.33
CA ASP A 613 8.29 2.03 19.40
C ASP A 613 8.24 2.82 20.71
N VAL A 614 7.29 2.48 21.57
CA VAL A 614 7.06 3.18 22.85
C VAL A 614 8.23 3.04 23.81
N SER A 615 9.06 2.00 23.68
CA SER A 615 10.25 1.83 24.53
C SER A 615 11.26 2.98 24.36
N GLN A 616 11.17 3.75 23.27
CA GLN A 616 12.03 4.92 23.06
C GLN A 616 11.74 6.08 24.01
N ILE A 617 10.57 6.12 24.64
CA ILE A 617 10.15 7.17 25.60
C ILE A 617 10.17 6.70 27.05
N GLU A 618 10.44 5.43 27.31
CA GLU A 618 10.54 4.83 28.64
C GLU A 618 11.96 4.96 29.24
N ARG A 619 12.85 5.73 28.59
CA ARG A 619 14.25 5.92 28.97
C ARG A 619 14.46 7.13 29.87
#